data_f3f86c2697d9dd1e32eca98b48e9b7ee
#
_entry.id   f3f86c2697d9dd1e32eca98b48e9b7ee
#
_cell.length_a   1.000
_cell.length_b   1.000
_cell.length_c   1.000
_cell.angle_alpha   90.00
_cell.angle_beta   90.00
_cell.angle_gamma   90.00
#
_symmetry.space_group_name_H-M   'P 1'
#
loop_
_entity.id
_entity.type
_entity.pdbx_description
1 polymer ?
#
loop_
_entity_poly.entity_id
_entity_poly.type
_entity_poly.pdbx_seq_one_letter_code
_entity_poly.pdbx_strand_id
1 'polypeptide(L)'
;MKTRIYQNEINDGLSSYFDKPLSIAYEIPIVLTAESDEFYAGKVKRVSNVVGKLNEDDFLYEFPSILATAGVWNLNDQVFDKYEVWKARYSPLNKPTNLNHQPDKVVAHASKVFAITDEEDAKLIPDTIDGKPNENIPDVYHLLTVDNFYKYNIAAYRAINEDYSTKIQEIYEKVVSGDLCVSMECIFADFDYAIMGSDGKQKIIKRDERSPFL
;
A
#
# COMPACT_ATOMS: atom_id res chain seq x y z
N MET A 1 -11.71 4.60 14.82
CA MET A 1 -10.92 5.73 15.37
C MET A 1 -11.53 7.00 14.81
N LYS A 2 -11.81 8.03 15.59
CA LYS A 2 -12.37 9.29 15.05
C LYS A 2 -11.24 10.28 14.87
N THR A 3 -11.22 10.95 13.72
CA THR A 3 -10.29 12.04 13.46
C THR A 3 -10.57 13.22 14.39
N ARG A 4 -9.53 13.85 14.89
CA ARG A 4 -9.66 15.05 15.71
C ARG A 4 -10.15 16.20 14.82
N ILE A 5 -11.16 16.93 15.30
CA ILE A 5 -11.72 18.10 14.63
C ILE A 5 -11.39 19.33 15.46
N TYR A 6 -10.95 20.40 14.81
CA TYR A 6 -10.63 21.67 15.44
C TYR A 6 -11.76 22.68 15.29
N GLN A 7 -11.82 23.68 16.17
CA GLN A 7 -12.93 24.63 16.19
C GLN A 7 -13.04 25.48 14.92
N ASN A 8 -11.92 25.83 14.28
CA ASN A 8 -11.90 26.51 13.00
C ASN A 8 -12.58 25.67 11.90
N GLU A 9 -12.30 24.37 11.85
CA GLU A 9 -12.90 23.44 10.89
C GLU A 9 -14.40 23.27 11.12
N ILE A 10 -14.84 23.25 12.38
CA ILE A 10 -16.27 23.24 12.72
C ILE A 10 -16.94 24.52 12.22
N ASN A 11 -16.29 25.65 12.41
CA ASN A 11 -16.83 26.98 11.99
C ASN A 11 -16.92 27.04 10.45
N ASP A 12 -16.04 26.37 9.73
CA ASP A 12 -16.05 26.30 8.28
C ASP A 12 -16.99 25.18 7.72
N GLY A 13 -17.75 24.54 8.61
CA GLY A 13 -18.78 23.56 8.23
C GLY A 13 -18.25 22.17 7.87
N LEU A 14 -17.01 21.86 8.23
CA LEU A 14 -16.33 20.62 7.83
C LEU A 14 -16.57 19.43 8.74
N SER A 15 -17.30 19.62 9.84
CA SER A 15 -17.54 18.56 10.83
C SER A 15 -18.12 17.27 10.22
N SER A 16 -18.95 17.38 9.19
CA SER A 16 -19.56 16.23 8.52
C SER A 16 -18.56 15.36 7.75
N TYR A 17 -17.43 15.92 7.32
CA TYR A 17 -16.38 15.17 6.62
C TYR A 17 -15.58 14.27 7.55
N PHE A 18 -15.53 14.59 8.84
CA PHE A 18 -14.73 13.89 9.85
C PHE A 18 -15.55 12.95 10.75
N ASP A 19 -16.84 12.78 10.49
CA ASP A 19 -17.70 11.88 11.26
C ASP A 19 -17.34 10.39 11.05
N LYS A 20 -16.64 10.09 9.97
CA LYS A 20 -16.15 8.74 9.62
C LYS A 20 -14.63 8.68 9.78
N PRO A 21 -14.07 7.49 9.98
CA PRO A 21 -12.61 7.31 9.84
C PRO A 21 -12.17 7.80 8.47
N LEU A 22 -11.11 8.59 8.43
CA LEU A 22 -10.51 8.98 7.15
C LEU A 22 -9.81 7.77 6.54
N SER A 23 -10.11 7.49 5.29
CA SER A 23 -9.48 6.44 4.52
C SER A 23 -9.09 6.95 3.15
N ILE A 24 -8.04 6.38 2.62
CA ILE A 24 -7.54 6.63 1.27
C ILE A 24 -7.44 5.29 0.57
N ALA A 25 -7.97 5.23 -0.64
CA ALA A 25 -7.76 4.10 -1.53
C ALA A 25 -7.10 4.59 -2.82
N TYR A 26 -6.07 3.89 -3.30
CA TYR A 26 -5.44 4.16 -4.58
C TYR A 26 -4.93 2.89 -5.24
N GLU A 27 -4.89 2.90 -6.56
CA GLU A 27 -4.47 1.76 -7.37
C GLU A 27 -2.95 1.73 -7.50
N ILE A 28 -2.39 0.53 -7.36
CA ILE A 28 -0.97 0.27 -7.50
C ILE A 28 -0.80 -0.88 -8.49
N PRO A 29 0.04 -0.73 -9.53
CA PRO A 29 0.32 -1.83 -10.43
C PRO A 29 0.96 -3.00 -9.68
N ILE A 30 0.53 -4.23 -9.98
CA ILE A 30 1.19 -5.43 -9.51
C ILE A 30 2.56 -5.49 -10.21
N VAL A 31 3.60 -5.69 -9.41
CA VAL A 31 4.95 -5.80 -9.92
C VAL A 31 5.20 -7.25 -10.29
N LEU A 32 5.11 -7.56 -11.57
CA LEU A 32 5.34 -8.92 -12.07
C LEU A 32 6.80 -9.20 -12.36
N THR A 33 7.13 -10.48 -12.39
CA THR A 33 8.46 -10.95 -12.74
C THR A 33 8.72 -10.87 -14.24
N ALA A 34 9.74 -10.14 -14.58
CA ALA A 34 10.79 -10.31 -15.61
C ALA A 34 10.50 -10.26 -17.12
N GLU A 35 9.30 -10.35 -17.66
CA GLU A 35 9.20 -10.48 -19.13
C GLU A 35 8.29 -9.46 -19.84
N SER A 36 7.56 -8.63 -19.16
CA SER A 36 6.65 -7.68 -19.77
C SER A 36 6.98 -6.23 -19.42
N ASP A 37 7.39 -5.47 -20.44
CA ASP A 37 7.54 -4.02 -20.45
C ASP A 37 8.78 -3.41 -19.78
N GLU A 38 9.57 -2.66 -20.56
CA GLU A 38 10.78 -1.96 -20.08
C GLU A 38 10.52 -1.01 -18.91
N PHE A 39 9.32 -0.44 -18.81
CA PHE A 39 8.94 0.44 -17.71
C PHE A 39 8.77 -0.31 -16.38
N TYR A 40 8.24 -1.52 -16.43
CA TYR A 40 8.08 -2.37 -15.25
C TYR A 40 9.35 -3.17 -14.93
N ALA A 41 10.19 -3.46 -15.92
CA ALA A 41 11.43 -4.23 -15.75
C ALA A 41 12.37 -3.63 -14.69
N GLY A 42 12.51 -2.31 -14.64
CA GLY A 42 13.29 -1.63 -13.61
C GLY A 42 12.72 -1.80 -12.19
N LYS A 43 11.39 -1.75 -12.04
CA LYS A 43 10.73 -1.97 -10.75
C LYS A 43 10.77 -3.42 -10.31
N VAL A 44 10.64 -4.35 -11.26
CA VAL A 44 10.74 -5.80 -11.01
C VAL A 44 12.14 -6.18 -10.55
N LYS A 45 13.18 -5.64 -11.13
CA LYS A 45 14.56 -5.88 -10.70
C LYS A 45 14.78 -5.44 -9.25
N ARG A 46 14.19 -4.32 -8.85
CA ARG A 46 14.22 -3.83 -7.45
C ARG A 46 13.60 -4.84 -6.49
N VAL A 47 12.48 -5.42 -6.86
CA VAL A 47 11.73 -6.35 -5.99
C VAL A 47 12.42 -7.71 -5.90
N SER A 48 12.89 -8.27 -7.00
CA SER A 48 13.51 -9.61 -7.02
C SER A 48 14.76 -9.71 -6.15
N ASN A 49 15.53 -8.63 -6.03
CA ASN A 49 16.72 -8.58 -5.18
C ASN A 49 16.39 -8.69 -3.69
N VAL A 50 15.19 -8.24 -3.30
CA VAL A 50 14.75 -8.20 -1.89
C VAL A 50 13.91 -9.43 -1.52
N VAL A 51 12.96 -9.76 -2.35
CA VAL A 51 11.97 -10.82 -2.07
C VAL A 51 12.54 -12.21 -2.34
N GLY A 52 13.55 -12.30 -3.21
CA GLY A 52 14.10 -13.57 -3.66
C GLY A 52 13.13 -14.30 -4.60
N LYS A 53 13.26 -15.63 -4.65
CA LYS A 53 12.37 -16.46 -5.47
C LYS A 53 10.97 -16.47 -4.87
N LEU A 54 9.99 -16.07 -5.67
CA LEU A 54 8.57 -16.19 -5.32
C LEU A 54 8.14 -17.66 -5.37
N ASN A 55 7.27 -18.04 -4.45
CA ASN A 55 6.73 -19.39 -4.40
C ASN A 55 5.49 -19.48 -5.28
N GLU A 56 5.42 -20.58 -5.98
CA GLU A 56 4.25 -21.00 -6.73
C GLU A 56 4.06 -22.48 -6.54
N ASP A 57 2.88 -22.87 -6.10
CA ASP A 57 2.46 -24.26 -5.98
C ASP A 57 1.04 -24.42 -6.56
N ASP A 58 0.44 -25.60 -6.38
CA ASP A 58 -0.89 -25.90 -6.92
C ASP A 58 -2.00 -25.06 -6.28
N PHE A 59 -1.77 -24.44 -5.12
CA PHE A 59 -2.79 -23.74 -4.33
C PHE A 59 -2.55 -22.24 -4.21
N LEU A 60 -1.29 -21.82 -4.18
CA LEU A 60 -0.89 -20.42 -3.92
C LEU A 60 0.02 -19.89 -5.03
N TYR A 61 -0.10 -18.61 -5.27
CA TYR A 61 0.80 -17.83 -6.12
C TYR A 61 1.23 -16.59 -5.36
N GLU A 62 2.52 -16.48 -5.07
CA GLU A 62 3.08 -15.28 -4.46
C GLU A 62 3.27 -14.19 -5.51
N PHE A 63 2.76 -13.01 -5.25
CA PHE A 63 3.03 -11.84 -6.07
C PHE A 63 3.41 -10.64 -5.21
N PRO A 64 4.45 -9.87 -5.60
CA PRO A 64 4.85 -8.67 -4.89
C PRO A 64 4.13 -7.44 -5.42
N SER A 65 3.88 -6.47 -4.54
CA SER A 65 3.41 -5.15 -4.93
C SER A 65 4.03 -4.06 -4.07
N ILE A 66 4.27 -2.87 -4.65
CA ILE A 66 4.65 -1.70 -3.86
C ILE A 66 3.36 -1.12 -3.27
N LEU A 67 3.13 -1.35 -1.99
CA LEU A 67 1.93 -0.92 -1.31
C LEU A 67 1.88 0.60 -1.10
N ALA A 68 3.01 1.19 -0.74
CA ALA A 68 3.13 2.62 -0.52
C ALA A 68 4.54 3.12 -0.82
N THR A 69 4.64 4.37 -1.26
CA THR A 69 5.90 5.11 -1.29
C THR A 69 5.84 6.23 -0.27
N ALA A 70 6.74 6.20 0.70
CA ALA A 70 6.84 7.22 1.74
C ALA A 70 7.68 8.40 1.28
N GLY A 71 7.36 9.59 1.77
CA GLY A 71 8.14 10.81 1.55
C GLY A 71 7.98 11.49 0.20
N VAL A 72 7.13 10.96 -0.68
CA VAL A 72 6.87 11.56 -2.00
C VAL A 72 5.41 11.94 -2.19
N TRP A 73 5.21 12.93 -3.04
CA TRP A 73 3.89 13.37 -3.48
C TRP A 73 3.30 12.35 -4.46
N ASN A 74 2.11 11.84 -4.17
CA ASN A 74 1.41 10.92 -5.07
C ASN A 74 0.43 11.64 -6.02
N LEU A 75 -0.15 10.91 -6.96
CA LEU A 75 -1.09 11.46 -7.94
C LEU A 75 -2.42 11.94 -7.35
N ASN A 76 -2.69 11.65 -6.08
CA ASN A 76 -3.89 12.11 -5.36
C ASN A 76 -3.58 13.32 -4.48
N ASP A 77 -2.49 14.02 -4.73
CA ASP A 77 -2.05 15.18 -3.95
C ASP A 77 -1.82 14.87 -2.45
N GLN A 78 -1.29 13.68 -2.16
CA GLN A 78 -1.05 13.20 -0.81
C GLN A 78 0.40 12.80 -0.61
N VAL A 79 0.87 12.93 0.62
CA VAL A 79 2.19 12.47 1.04
C VAL A 79 2.03 11.57 2.26
N PHE A 80 2.60 10.38 2.19
CA PHE A 80 2.74 9.53 3.36
C PHE A 80 4.00 9.92 4.12
N ASP A 81 3.82 10.40 5.36
CA ASP A 81 4.95 10.72 6.23
C ASP A 81 5.81 9.47 6.47
N LYS A 82 7.12 9.63 6.28
CA LYS A 82 8.05 8.50 6.34
C LYS A 82 8.08 7.81 7.71
N TYR A 83 7.93 8.56 8.79
CA TYR A 83 7.96 8.01 10.13
C TYR A 83 6.64 7.31 10.48
N GLU A 84 5.51 7.84 10.02
CA GLU A 84 4.20 7.20 10.22
C GLU A 84 4.08 5.90 9.41
N VAL A 85 4.56 5.89 8.17
CA VAL A 85 4.64 4.65 7.38
C VAL A 85 5.58 3.65 8.06
N TRP A 86 6.73 4.10 8.57
CA TRP A 86 7.66 3.22 9.28
C TRP A 86 7.05 2.58 10.52
N LYS A 87 6.34 3.35 11.33
CA LYS A 87 5.62 2.84 12.50
C LYS A 87 4.55 1.82 12.13
N ALA A 88 3.80 2.10 11.06
CA ALA A 88 2.69 1.27 10.60
C ALA A 88 3.10 0.14 9.64
N ARG A 89 4.40 0.00 9.28
CA ARG A 89 4.90 -0.85 8.18
C ARG A 89 4.42 -2.29 8.21
N TYR A 90 4.20 -2.85 9.39
CA TYR A 90 3.71 -4.22 9.54
C TYR A 90 2.18 -4.34 9.62
N SER A 91 1.46 -3.22 9.56
CA SER A 91 -0.01 -3.27 9.62
C SER A 91 -0.66 -4.05 8.47
N PRO A 92 -0.06 -4.16 7.27
CA PRO A 92 -0.62 -4.97 6.19
C PRO A 92 -0.46 -6.48 6.40
N LEU A 93 0.48 -6.91 7.24
CA LEU A 93 0.78 -8.33 7.43
C LEU A 93 -0.46 -9.11 7.87
N ASN A 94 -0.72 -10.22 7.18
CA ASN A 94 -1.90 -11.08 7.37
C ASN A 94 -3.25 -10.38 7.10
N LYS A 95 -3.26 -9.25 6.41
CA LYS A 95 -4.50 -8.63 5.97
C LYS A 95 -4.98 -9.25 4.67
N PRO A 96 -6.31 -9.36 4.50
CA PRO A 96 -6.88 -9.88 3.27
C PRO A 96 -6.72 -8.88 2.13
N THR A 97 -6.49 -9.41 0.94
CA THR A 97 -6.59 -8.71 -0.32
C THR A 97 -7.92 -9.06 -0.95
N ASN A 98 -8.77 -8.08 -1.09
CA ASN A 98 -10.16 -8.25 -1.54
C ASN A 98 -10.33 -7.78 -2.98
N LEU A 99 -11.23 -8.42 -3.70
CA LEU A 99 -11.64 -7.96 -5.02
C LEU A 99 -12.53 -6.72 -4.89
N ASN A 100 -12.15 -5.61 -5.55
CA ASN A 100 -12.92 -4.37 -5.59
C ASN A 100 -13.35 -3.86 -4.20
N HIS A 101 -12.48 -3.97 -3.20
CA HIS A 101 -12.75 -3.57 -1.80
C HIS A 101 -13.99 -4.23 -1.17
N GLN A 102 -14.40 -5.41 -1.66
CA GLN A 102 -15.53 -6.16 -1.10
C GLN A 102 -15.01 -7.12 -0.03
N PRO A 103 -15.36 -6.93 1.26
CA PRO A 103 -14.78 -7.70 2.38
C PRO A 103 -15.09 -9.21 2.33
N ASP A 104 -16.15 -9.59 1.65
CA ASP A 104 -16.58 -10.97 1.42
C ASP A 104 -15.88 -11.66 0.25
N LYS A 105 -15.11 -10.91 -0.56
CA LYS A 105 -14.43 -11.43 -1.75
C LYS A 105 -12.91 -11.43 -1.58
N VAL A 106 -12.44 -12.19 -0.61
CA VAL A 106 -11.01 -12.35 -0.34
C VAL A 106 -10.37 -13.25 -1.40
N VAL A 107 -9.35 -12.75 -2.09
CA VAL A 107 -8.62 -13.48 -3.14
C VAL A 107 -7.17 -13.78 -2.78
N ALA A 108 -6.62 -13.03 -1.83
CA ALA A 108 -5.26 -13.19 -1.36
C ALA A 108 -5.12 -12.68 0.09
N HIS A 109 -3.93 -12.81 0.65
CA HIS A 109 -3.55 -12.12 1.88
C HIS A 109 -2.08 -11.75 1.83
N ALA A 110 -1.72 -10.63 2.46
CA ALA A 110 -0.34 -10.20 2.59
C ALA A 110 0.42 -11.12 3.55
N SER A 111 1.38 -11.86 3.05
CA SER A 111 2.16 -12.86 3.80
C SER A 111 3.50 -12.33 4.29
N LYS A 112 4.07 -11.35 3.57
CA LYS A 112 5.34 -10.71 3.88
C LYS A 112 5.23 -9.21 3.65
N VAL A 113 5.98 -8.45 4.44
CA VAL A 113 6.11 -7.00 4.27
C VAL A 113 7.57 -6.62 4.38
N PHE A 114 8.03 -5.73 3.50
CA PHE A 114 9.40 -5.24 3.45
C PHE A 114 9.42 -3.73 3.26
N ALA A 115 10.30 -3.04 3.96
CA ALA A 115 10.68 -1.67 3.60
C ALA A 115 11.95 -1.73 2.76
N ILE A 116 11.95 -1.06 1.60
CA ILE A 116 13.06 -1.08 0.65
C ILE A 116 13.42 0.33 0.22
N THR A 117 14.71 0.54 -0.09
CA THR A 117 15.19 1.83 -0.58
C THR A 117 14.66 2.13 -1.98
N ASP A 118 14.59 3.43 -2.33
CA ASP A 118 14.21 3.91 -3.67
C ASP A 118 15.42 3.98 -4.62
N GLU A 119 16.29 2.99 -4.58
CA GLU A 119 17.46 2.87 -5.45
C GLU A 119 17.19 1.85 -6.56
N GLU A 120 17.93 1.95 -7.68
CA GLU A 120 17.84 0.95 -8.76
C GLU A 120 18.16 -0.45 -8.25
N ASP A 121 19.17 -0.58 -7.39
CA ASP A 121 19.47 -1.79 -6.63
C ASP A 121 18.86 -1.70 -5.22
N ALA A 122 17.54 -1.79 -5.15
CA ALA A 122 16.80 -1.67 -3.90
C ALA A 122 17.33 -2.64 -2.84
N LYS A 123 17.50 -2.12 -1.63
CA LYS A 123 17.98 -2.86 -0.45
C LYS A 123 16.92 -2.86 0.63
N LEU A 124 16.91 -3.93 1.41
CA LEU A 124 16.13 -3.96 2.64
C LEU A 124 16.58 -2.86 3.60
N ILE A 125 15.63 -2.12 4.13
CA ILE A 125 15.86 -1.22 5.26
C ILE A 125 15.71 -2.07 6.53
N PRO A 126 16.78 -2.27 7.30
CA PRO A 126 16.71 -3.12 8.48
C PRO A 126 15.89 -2.45 9.59
N ASP A 127 15.14 -3.26 10.34
CA ASP A 127 14.37 -2.78 11.50
C ASP A 127 15.24 -2.28 12.63
N THR A 128 16.41 -2.88 12.77
CA THR A 128 17.38 -2.58 13.82
C THR A 128 18.77 -2.42 13.25
N ILE A 129 19.54 -1.51 13.86
CA ILE A 129 20.98 -1.34 13.64
C ILE A 129 21.66 -1.53 14.99
N ASP A 130 22.62 -2.43 15.08
CA ASP A 130 23.34 -2.76 16.31
C ASP A 130 22.42 -3.10 17.50
N GLY A 131 21.30 -3.79 17.19
CA GLY A 131 20.31 -4.23 18.21
C GLY A 131 19.37 -3.12 18.69
N LYS A 132 19.45 -1.92 18.14
CA LYS A 132 18.55 -0.80 18.45
C LYS A 132 17.59 -0.54 17.28
N PRO A 133 16.38 -0.01 17.54
CA PRO A 133 15.49 0.42 16.46
C PRO A 133 16.20 1.32 15.46
N ASN A 134 15.96 1.07 14.18
CA ASN A 134 16.55 1.89 13.13
C ASN A 134 15.87 3.26 13.07
N GLU A 135 16.61 4.31 13.39
CA GLU A 135 16.18 5.70 13.29
C GLU A 135 16.66 6.37 11.98
N ASN A 136 17.58 5.72 11.25
CA ASN A 136 18.14 6.21 9.99
C ASN A 136 17.27 5.77 8.80
N ILE A 137 16.03 6.24 8.78
CA ILE A 137 15.07 5.92 7.71
C ILE A 137 15.31 6.87 6.54
N PRO A 138 15.46 6.37 5.30
CA PRO A 138 15.58 7.22 4.12
C PRO A 138 14.42 8.21 4.00
N ASP A 139 14.66 9.36 3.34
CA ASP A 139 13.59 10.33 3.10
C ASP A 139 12.52 9.79 2.16
N VAL A 140 12.94 8.95 1.21
CA VAL A 140 12.05 8.23 0.29
C VAL A 140 12.35 6.74 0.38
N TYR A 141 11.32 5.94 0.53
CA TYR A 141 11.40 4.48 0.50
C TYR A 141 10.06 3.86 0.11
N HIS A 142 10.08 2.60 -0.24
CA HIS A 142 8.87 1.85 -0.59
C HIS A 142 8.51 0.83 0.48
N LEU A 143 7.23 0.71 0.77
CA LEU A 143 6.67 -0.41 1.50
C LEU A 143 6.15 -1.43 0.49
N LEU A 144 6.75 -2.62 0.51
CA LEU A 144 6.44 -3.73 -0.36
C LEU A 144 5.67 -4.78 0.41
N THR A 145 4.62 -5.32 -0.18
CA THR A 145 3.97 -6.56 0.28
C THR A 145 4.24 -7.69 -0.68
N VAL A 146 4.24 -8.91 -0.17
CA VAL A 146 4.08 -10.12 -0.95
C VAL A 146 2.77 -10.75 -0.54
N ASP A 147 1.90 -10.89 -1.50
CA ASP A 147 0.57 -11.45 -1.31
C ASP A 147 0.52 -12.89 -1.80
N ASN A 148 -0.11 -13.76 -1.03
CA ASN A 148 -0.43 -15.13 -1.42
C ASN A 148 -1.82 -15.13 -2.04
N PHE A 149 -1.87 -15.21 -3.37
CA PHE A 149 -3.11 -15.37 -4.10
C PHE A 149 -3.56 -16.84 -4.06
N TYR A 150 -4.83 -17.05 -3.81
CA TYR A 150 -5.43 -18.38 -3.74
C TYR A 150 -5.86 -18.86 -5.14
N LYS A 151 -5.07 -19.72 -5.77
CA LYS A 151 -5.38 -20.30 -7.10
C LYS A 151 -6.69 -21.06 -7.12
N TYR A 152 -6.98 -21.72 -6.02
CA TYR A 152 -8.18 -22.56 -5.83
C TYR A 152 -8.87 -22.17 -4.55
N ASN A 153 -9.37 -20.99 -4.47
CA ASN A 153 -10.15 -20.57 -3.29
C ASN A 153 -11.55 -21.12 -3.36
N ILE A 154 -11.60 -22.39 -2.66
CA ILE A 154 -12.27 -22.90 -3.28
C ILE A 154 -13.15 -24.01 -2.89
N ALA A 155 -12.79 -24.89 -2.12
CA ALA A 155 -13.72 -25.87 -1.66
C ALA A 155 -14.90 -25.25 -0.88
N ALA A 156 -14.63 -24.18 -0.12
CA ALA A 156 -15.68 -23.48 0.64
C ALA A 156 -16.60 -22.60 -0.24
N TYR A 157 -16.04 -21.99 -1.30
CA TYR A 157 -16.82 -21.12 -2.18
C TYR A 157 -17.47 -21.86 -3.37
N ARG A 158 -16.91 -22.98 -3.81
CA ARG A 158 -17.58 -23.87 -4.79
C ARG A 158 -18.97 -24.34 -4.33
N ALA A 159 -19.13 -24.52 -3.03
CA ALA A 159 -20.42 -24.91 -2.47
C ALA A 159 -21.46 -23.77 -2.49
N ILE A 160 -21.02 -22.54 -2.70
CA ILE A 160 -21.89 -21.36 -2.59
C ILE A 160 -22.13 -20.69 -3.94
N ASN A 161 -21.17 -20.77 -4.91
CA ASN A 161 -21.33 -20.04 -6.16
C ASN A 161 -20.40 -20.54 -7.27
N GLU A 162 -20.92 -21.26 -8.27
CA GLU A 162 -20.16 -21.70 -9.46
C GLU A 162 -19.56 -20.51 -10.25
N ASP A 163 -20.24 -19.38 -10.28
CA ASP A 163 -19.77 -18.13 -10.88
C ASP A 163 -18.48 -17.60 -10.27
N TYR A 164 -18.24 -17.85 -8.99
CA TYR A 164 -17.06 -17.32 -8.30
C TYR A 164 -15.79 -18.08 -8.65
N SER A 165 -15.84 -19.38 -8.89
CA SER A 165 -14.67 -20.18 -9.25
C SER A 165 -14.12 -19.81 -10.64
N THR A 166 -14.99 -19.50 -11.57
CA THR A 166 -14.60 -19.01 -12.92
C THR A 166 -13.94 -17.64 -12.81
N LYS A 167 -14.50 -16.73 -12.01
CA LYS A 167 -13.93 -15.40 -11.78
C LYS A 167 -12.57 -15.44 -11.09
N ILE A 168 -12.33 -16.39 -10.20
CA ILE A 168 -11.00 -16.53 -9.56
C ILE A 168 -9.94 -16.93 -10.57
N GLN A 169 -10.24 -17.84 -11.48
CA GLN A 169 -9.31 -18.21 -12.53
C GLN A 169 -9.01 -17.03 -13.46
N GLU A 170 -10.02 -16.27 -13.87
CA GLU A 170 -9.84 -15.05 -14.66
C GLU A 170 -9.00 -13.99 -13.92
N ILE A 171 -9.21 -13.84 -12.60
CA ILE A 171 -8.41 -12.93 -11.78
C ILE A 171 -6.96 -13.40 -11.70
N TYR A 172 -6.74 -14.69 -11.47
CA TYR A 172 -5.39 -15.27 -11.45
C TYR A 172 -4.65 -15.01 -12.78
N GLU A 173 -5.32 -15.27 -13.91
CA GLU A 173 -4.75 -15.01 -15.23
C GLU A 173 -4.37 -13.53 -15.42
N LYS A 174 -5.21 -12.62 -14.95
CA LYS A 174 -4.94 -11.18 -14.99
C LYS A 174 -3.84 -10.75 -14.00
N VAL A 175 -3.72 -11.42 -12.85
CA VAL A 175 -2.59 -11.20 -11.93
C VAL A 175 -1.29 -11.63 -12.61
N VAL A 176 -1.28 -12.80 -13.23
CA VAL A 176 -0.09 -13.34 -13.92
C VAL A 176 0.28 -12.52 -15.16
N SER A 177 -0.70 -12.02 -15.90
CA SER A 177 -0.45 -11.16 -17.08
C SER A 177 -0.08 -9.71 -16.73
N GLY A 178 -0.29 -9.29 -15.49
CA GLY A 178 -0.06 -7.89 -15.08
C GLY A 178 -1.17 -6.92 -15.43
N ASP A 179 -2.32 -7.43 -15.83
CA ASP A 179 -3.48 -6.61 -16.20
C ASP A 179 -4.28 -6.10 -15.00
N LEU A 180 -3.88 -6.46 -13.78
CA LEU A 180 -4.50 -5.98 -12.55
C LEU A 180 -3.59 -5.04 -11.77
N CYS A 181 -4.24 -4.10 -11.08
CA CYS A 181 -3.61 -3.25 -10.08
C CYS A 181 -4.06 -3.69 -8.68
N VAL A 182 -3.17 -3.50 -7.69
CA VAL A 182 -3.53 -3.59 -6.29
C VAL A 182 -3.99 -2.22 -5.83
N SER A 183 -5.12 -2.15 -5.13
CA SER A 183 -5.56 -0.94 -4.47
C SER A 183 -5.32 -1.05 -2.98
N MET A 184 -4.63 -0.06 -2.40
CA MET A 184 -4.43 0.03 -0.96
C MET A 184 -5.55 0.87 -0.35
N GLU A 185 -6.10 0.39 0.75
CA GLU A 185 -6.91 1.21 1.64
C GLU A 185 -6.14 1.46 2.94
N CYS A 186 -5.94 2.73 3.27
CA CYS A 186 -5.29 3.16 4.50
C CYS A 186 -6.28 3.93 5.37
N ILE A 187 -6.40 3.52 6.63
CA ILE A 187 -7.19 4.23 7.65
C ILE A 187 -6.22 4.99 8.55
N PHE A 188 -6.40 6.29 8.69
CA PHE A 188 -5.55 7.15 9.49
C PHE A 188 -6.36 7.96 10.50
N ALA A 189 -5.71 8.31 11.61
CA ALA A 189 -6.36 9.02 12.72
C ALA A 189 -6.33 10.53 12.55
N ASP A 190 -5.27 11.03 11.89
CA ASP A 190 -5.03 12.47 11.73
C ASP A 190 -4.15 12.70 10.49
N PHE A 191 -4.07 13.96 10.06
CA PHE A 191 -3.25 14.39 8.94
C PHE A 191 -2.79 15.84 9.13
N ASP A 192 -1.75 16.22 8.44
CA ASP A 192 -1.26 17.59 8.30
C ASP A 192 -1.42 18.06 6.85
N TYR A 193 -1.41 19.36 6.63
CA TYR A 193 -1.42 19.90 5.28
C TYR A 193 0.00 19.90 4.70
N ALA A 194 0.13 19.48 3.46
CA ALA A 194 1.35 19.62 2.70
C ALA A 194 1.13 20.61 1.56
N ILE A 195 2.03 21.55 1.40
CA ILE A 195 2.01 22.50 0.29
C ILE A 195 3.33 22.45 -0.47
N MET A 196 3.26 22.62 -1.78
CA MET A 196 4.46 22.79 -2.61
C MET A 196 4.78 24.28 -2.73
N GLY A 197 5.94 24.68 -2.24
CA GLY A 197 6.42 26.03 -2.39
C GLY A 197 6.80 26.37 -3.84
N SER A 198 6.85 27.65 -4.16
CA SER A 198 7.30 28.12 -5.48
C SER A 198 8.77 27.75 -5.79
N ASP A 199 9.53 27.36 -4.77
CA ASP A 199 10.90 26.84 -4.87
C ASP A 199 10.95 25.31 -5.10
N GLY A 200 9.80 24.67 -5.30
CA GLY A 200 9.67 23.23 -5.48
C GLY A 200 9.87 22.42 -4.20
N LYS A 201 9.95 23.08 -3.03
CA LYS A 201 10.09 22.38 -1.75
C LYS A 201 8.76 22.16 -1.08
N GLN A 202 8.61 20.97 -0.54
CA GLN A 202 7.45 20.63 0.29
C GLN A 202 7.56 21.31 1.65
N LYS A 203 6.47 21.93 2.08
CA LYS A 203 6.30 22.47 3.42
C LYS A 203 5.12 21.81 4.10
N ILE A 204 5.34 21.30 5.30
CA ILE A 204 4.28 20.74 6.13
C ILE A 204 3.75 21.83 7.05
N ILE A 205 2.43 22.02 7.04
CA ILE A 205 1.71 22.90 7.94
C ILE A 205 0.90 22.01 8.88
N LYS A 206 1.27 22.02 10.14
CA LYS A 206 0.54 21.25 11.15
C LYS A 206 -0.90 21.71 11.23
N ARG A 207 -1.79 20.73 11.20
CA ARG A 207 -3.21 20.95 11.38
C ARG A 207 -3.50 21.09 12.88
N ASP A 208 -3.84 22.31 13.31
CA ASP A 208 -4.17 22.67 14.69
C ASP A 208 -5.25 23.78 14.72
N GLU A 209 -5.60 24.24 15.90
CA GLU A 209 -6.61 25.30 16.11
C GLU A 209 -6.25 26.65 15.46
N ARG A 210 -5.01 26.83 15.03
CA ARG A 210 -4.48 28.07 14.46
C ARG A 210 -4.23 27.97 12.95
N SER A 211 -4.15 26.75 12.43
CA SER A 211 -3.92 26.56 11.01
C SER A 211 -5.15 27.00 10.22
N PRO A 212 -4.98 27.83 9.18
CA PRO A 212 -6.08 28.08 8.27
C PRO A 212 -6.44 26.76 7.57
N PHE A 213 -7.72 26.57 7.31
CA PHE A 213 -8.14 25.52 6.41
C PHE A 213 -7.60 25.81 5.00
N LEU A 214 -6.91 24.86 4.43
CA LEU A 214 -6.31 24.98 3.09
C LEU A 214 -7.13 24.18 2.07
#